data_e71be70c0c4f7f7a89141622c8789994
#
_entry.id   e71be70c0c4f7f7a89141622c8789994
#
_cell.length_a   1.000
_cell.length_b   1.000
_cell.length_c   1.000
_cell.angle_alpha   90.00
_cell.angle_beta   90.00
_cell.angle_gamma   90.00
#
_symmetry.space_group_name_H-M   'P 1'
#
loop_
_entity.id
_entity.type
_entity.pdbx_description
1 polymer ?
#
loop_
_entity_poly.entity_id
_entity_poly.type
_entity_poly.pdbx_seq_one_letter_code
_entity_poly.pdbx_strand_id
1 'polypeptide(L)'
;MDAIPMLHHVNLKTTRLREMIDWYGAVAGMKPHYVDPVGAWLTNDAANHRLALLAFPGVSDDVDKDSHTGLHHMAFEFSSLDELFGNFARLRSLGITPSLCIDHGITISMYYADPDRNVVELQVDNFHDWAKSSEYMRTAREFAANPLGVLFDAGRAYDAFKAGKTHEELHRAMMAGHLVPDAPPPLVGLPPGVRLGPPPS
;
A
#
# COMPACT_ATOMS: atom_id res chain seq x y z
N MET A 1 31.27 11.24 -9.84
CA MET A 1 29.91 11.14 -9.30
C MET A 1 29.99 10.16 -8.15
N ASP A 2 29.51 10.57 -6.99
CA ASP A 2 29.46 9.69 -5.83
C ASP A 2 28.47 8.56 -6.08
N ALA A 3 28.84 7.33 -5.66
CA ALA A 3 27.97 6.18 -5.81
C ALA A 3 26.79 6.31 -4.84
N ILE A 4 25.56 6.21 -5.36
CA ILE A 4 24.32 6.29 -4.57
C ILE A 4 23.79 4.87 -4.43
N PRO A 5 23.64 4.32 -3.20
CA PRO A 5 23.06 3.00 -3.00
C PRO A 5 21.55 3.01 -3.26
N MET A 6 21.04 1.92 -3.82
CA MET A 6 19.61 1.69 -3.98
C MET A 6 19.09 0.78 -2.88
N LEU A 7 17.82 0.98 -2.46
CA LEU A 7 17.16 0.05 -1.57
C LEU A 7 17.08 -1.32 -2.24
N HIS A 8 17.65 -2.35 -1.60
CA HIS A 8 17.66 -3.71 -2.14
C HIS A 8 16.53 -4.56 -1.58
N HIS A 9 16.40 -4.64 -0.24
CA HIS A 9 15.39 -5.46 0.42
C HIS A 9 14.97 -4.88 1.76
N VAL A 10 13.85 -5.37 2.26
CA VAL A 10 13.37 -5.18 3.64
C VAL A 10 13.42 -6.52 4.36
N ASN A 11 13.71 -6.50 5.66
CA ASN A 11 13.73 -7.68 6.50
C ASN A 11 12.75 -7.51 7.65
N LEU A 12 11.81 -8.46 7.80
CA LEU A 12 10.82 -8.50 8.86
C LEU A 12 11.09 -9.67 9.80
N LYS A 13 10.88 -9.46 11.08
CA LYS A 13 10.77 -10.52 12.06
C LYS A 13 9.33 -11.02 12.12
N THR A 14 9.13 -12.34 12.28
CA THR A 14 7.79 -12.94 12.31
C THR A 14 7.70 -14.09 13.31
N THR A 15 6.54 -14.30 13.89
CA THR A 15 6.19 -15.50 14.64
C THR A 15 5.40 -16.50 13.78
N ARG A 16 5.04 -16.15 12.52
CA ARG A 16 4.12 -16.87 11.62
C ARG A 16 4.73 -17.06 10.23
N LEU A 17 5.95 -17.59 10.16
CA LEU A 17 6.75 -17.66 8.92
C LEU A 17 5.95 -18.20 7.73
N ARG A 18 5.21 -19.29 7.91
CA ARG A 18 4.45 -19.94 6.82
C ARG A 18 3.30 -19.05 6.35
N GLU A 19 2.53 -18.50 7.27
CA GLU A 19 1.41 -17.61 6.96
C GLU A 19 1.89 -16.35 6.22
N MET A 20 3.03 -15.80 6.65
CA MET A 20 3.64 -14.64 6.00
C MET A 20 4.08 -14.95 4.56
N ILE A 21 4.72 -16.12 4.32
CA ILE A 21 5.09 -16.55 2.97
C ILE A 21 3.86 -16.64 2.07
N ASP A 22 2.81 -17.30 2.54
CA ASP A 22 1.58 -17.52 1.77
C ASP A 22 0.86 -16.18 1.51
N TRP A 23 0.83 -15.29 2.50
CA TRP A 23 0.20 -13.98 2.39
C TRP A 23 0.95 -13.06 1.39
N TYR A 24 2.28 -12.95 1.49
CA TYR A 24 3.08 -12.15 0.53
C TYR A 24 3.03 -12.74 -0.88
N GLY A 25 2.92 -14.05 -1.00
CA GLY A 25 2.65 -14.72 -2.27
C GLY A 25 1.31 -14.29 -2.85
N ALA A 26 0.27 -14.25 -2.03
CA ALA A 26 -1.06 -13.83 -2.45
C ALA A 26 -1.13 -12.33 -2.76
N VAL A 27 -0.63 -11.46 -1.90
CA VAL A 27 -0.83 -10.00 -1.99
C VAL A 27 0.11 -9.33 -2.97
N ALA A 28 1.39 -9.64 -2.90
CA ALA A 28 2.43 -8.99 -3.70
C ALA A 28 3.06 -9.90 -4.78
N GLY A 29 2.51 -11.10 -5.02
CA GLY A 29 3.02 -12.03 -6.02
C GLY A 29 4.43 -12.55 -5.71
N MET A 30 4.86 -12.47 -4.46
CA MET A 30 6.21 -12.88 -4.08
C MET A 30 6.36 -14.41 -4.08
N LYS A 31 7.51 -14.87 -4.54
CA LYS A 31 7.89 -16.29 -4.54
C LYS A 31 9.13 -16.47 -3.69
N PRO A 32 9.19 -17.49 -2.83
CA PRO A 32 10.39 -17.79 -2.08
C PRO A 32 11.45 -18.37 -3.00
N HIS A 33 12.66 -17.81 -2.95
CA HIS A 33 13.85 -18.40 -3.56
C HIS A 33 14.55 -19.35 -2.60
N TYR A 34 14.42 -19.12 -1.29
CA TYR A 34 14.96 -20.00 -0.27
C TYR A 34 14.05 -19.94 0.98
N VAL A 35 13.89 -21.09 1.61
CA VAL A 35 13.15 -21.25 2.87
C VAL A 35 13.86 -22.26 3.74
N ASP A 36 14.03 -21.94 5.00
CA ASP A 36 14.47 -22.88 6.04
C ASP A 36 13.59 -22.73 7.31
N PRO A 37 13.83 -23.46 8.39
CA PRO A 37 13.00 -23.40 9.59
C PRO A 37 12.97 -22.03 10.28
N VAL A 38 13.93 -21.14 10.02
CA VAL A 38 14.07 -19.85 10.71
C VAL A 38 13.98 -18.65 9.78
N GLY A 39 13.79 -18.87 8.47
CA GLY A 39 13.66 -17.75 7.55
C GLY A 39 13.19 -18.10 6.14
N ALA A 40 12.83 -17.05 5.40
CA ALA A 40 12.48 -17.13 3.99
C ALA A 40 12.95 -15.86 3.26
N TRP A 41 13.41 -16.03 2.01
CA TRP A 41 13.84 -14.95 1.13
C TRP A 41 12.98 -14.96 -0.12
N LEU A 42 12.14 -13.91 -0.24
CA LEU A 42 11.11 -13.81 -1.27
C LEU A 42 11.41 -12.68 -2.24
N THR A 43 10.96 -12.85 -3.49
CA THR A 43 11.00 -11.81 -4.51
C THR A 43 9.82 -11.93 -5.47
N ASN A 44 9.50 -10.81 -6.15
CA ASN A 44 8.56 -10.75 -7.26
C ASN A 44 9.21 -10.16 -8.54
N ASP A 45 10.54 -10.03 -8.55
CA ASP A 45 11.32 -9.56 -9.69
C ASP A 45 12.63 -10.37 -9.89
N ALA A 46 13.58 -9.82 -10.61
CA ALA A 46 14.87 -10.47 -10.89
C ALA A 46 15.88 -10.40 -9.73
N ALA A 47 15.59 -9.69 -8.63
CA ALA A 47 16.48 -9.65 -7.48
C ALA A 47 16.50 -11.01 -6.76
N ASN A 48 17.63 -11.34 -6.12
CA ASN A 48 17.71 -12.57 -5.32
C ASN A 48 16.68 -12.60 -4.17
N HIS A 49 16.33 -11.45 -3.58
CA HIS A 49 15.18 -11.25 -2.71
C HIS A 49 14.87 -9.76 -2.56
N ARG A 50 13.62 -9.43 -2.31
CA ARG A 50 13.11 -8.10 -1.96
C ARG A 50 12.60 -8.06 -0.54
N LEU A 51 12.18 -9.21 -0.03
CA LEU A 51 11.70 -9.38 1.34
C LEU A 51 12.39 -10.58 1.96
N ALA A 52 12.94 -10.40 3.16
CA ALA A 52 13.34 -11.49 4.03
C ALA A 52 12.40 -11.56 5.24
N LEU A 53 12.03 -12.77 5.62
CA LEU A 53 11.22 -13.07 6.81
C LEU A 53 12.07 -13.90 7.76
N LEU A 54 12.22 -13.47 9.02
CA LEU A 54 13.05 -14.16 10.01
C LEU A 54 12.23 -14.53 11.26
N ALA A 55 12.19 -15.81 11.55
CA ALA A 55 11.45 -16.40 12.67
C ALA A 55 12.42 -16.93 13.74
N PHE A 56 13.20 -16.04 14.33
CA PHE A 56 14.17 -16.42 15.35
C PHE A 56 13.50 -16.80 16.67
N PRO A 57 14.09 -17.75 17.44
CA PRO A 57 13.65 -18.02 18.80
C PRO A 57 13.64 -16.74 19.65
N GLY A 58 12.58 -16.53 20.42
CA GLY A 58 12.45 -15.35 21.28
C GLY A 58 11.80 -14.13 20.62
N VAL A 59 11.46 -14.18 19.32
CA VAL A 59 10.58 -13.18 18.71
C VAL A 59 9.17 -13.34 19.29
N SER A 60 8.53 -12.23 19.65
CA SER A 60 7.15 -12.18 20.14
C SER A 60 6.36 -11.12 19.40
N ASP A 61 5.03 -11.28 19.41
CA ASP A 61 4.12 -10.27 18.87
C ASP A 61 4.23 -8.97 19.68
N ASP A 62 4.22 -7.85 18.98
CA ASP A 62 4.10 -6.52 19.58
C ASP A 62 2.63 -6.10 19.56
N VAL A 63 1.99 -6.13 20.74
CA VAL A 63 0.56 -5.80 20.87
C VAL A 63 0.29 -4.31 20.67
N ASP A 64 1.27 -3.46 20.94
CA ASP A 64 1.19 -2.01 20.82
C ASP A 64 1.90 -1.47 19.58
N LYS A 65 2.10 -2.30 18.56
CA LYS A 65 2.86 -2.03 17.35
C LYS A 65 2.49 -0.69 16.69
N ASP A 66 1.20 -0.37 16.67
CA ASP A 66 0.68 0.84 16.01
C ASP A 66 1.09 2.13 16.75
N SER A 67 1.52 2.03 18.01
CA SER A 67 1.99 3.18 18.81
C SER A 67 3.52 3.26 18.92
N HIS A 68 4.25 2.27 18.42
CA HIS A 68 5.70 2.24 18.47
C HIS A 68 6.33 2.84 17.21
N THR A 69 7.51 3.44 17.37
CA THR A 69 8.30 3.92 16.22
C THR A 69 8.80 2.72 15.41
N GLY A 70 8.86 2.86 14.07
CA GLY A 70 9.35 1.80 13.20
C GLY A 70 8.92 1.99 11.75
N LEU A 71 8.90 0.90 11.01
CA LEU A 71 8.40 0.89 9.65
C LEU A 71 6.87 1.06 9.69
N HIS A 72 6.36 2.13 9.05
CA HIS A 72 4.92 2.34 8.94
C HIS A 72 4.32 1.38 7.90
N HIS A 73 4.85 1.39 6.67
CA HIS A 73 4.43 0.47 5.60
C HIS A 73 5.55 0.23 4.58
N MET A 74 5.35 -0.78 3.74
CA MET A 74 6.08 -1.01 2.49
C MET A 74 5.13 -0.81 1.33
N ALA A 75 5.58 -0.13 0.26
CA ALA A 75 4.78 0.09 -0.93
C ALA A 75 5.27 -0.75 -2.11
N PHE A 76 4.31 -1.34 -2.85
CA PHE A 76 4.51 -1.98 -4.14
C PHE A 76 3.67 -1.26 -5.19
N GLU A 77 4.28 -0.96 -6.34
CA GLU A 77 3.65 -0.21 -7.40
C GLU A 77 3.23 -1.12 -8.55
N PHE A 78 1.99 -0.96 -8.99
CA PHE A 78 1.48 -1.53 -10.23
C PHE A 78 1.68 -0.54 -11.39
N SER A 79 1.86 -1.05 -12.59
CA SER A 79 2.07 -0.21 -13.77
C SER A 79 0.78 0.46 -14.27
N SER A 80 -0.38 -0.03 -13.84
CA SER A 80 -1.68 0.50 -14.26
C SER A 80 -2.77 0.30 -13.23
N LEU A 81 -3.84 1.10 -13.35
CA LEU A 81 -5.05 0.96 -12.53
C LEU A 81 -5.77 -0.37 -12.79
N ASP A 82 -5.69 -0.90 -14.02
CA ASP A 82 -6.23 -2.22 -14.37
C ASP A 82 -5.57 -3.33 -13.54
N GLU A 83 -4.25 -3.27 -13.38
CA GLU A 83 -3.51 -4.23 -12.58
C GLU A 83 -3.84 -4.10 -11.08
N LEU A 84 -3.90 -2.87 -10.55
CA LEU A 84 -4.26 -2.62 -9.16
C LEU A 84 -5.68 -3.13 -8.86
N PHE A 85 -6.68 -2.80 -9.68
CA PHE A 85 -8.04 -3.26 -9.49
C PHE A 85 -8.24 -4.73 -9.82
N GLY A 86 -7.49 -5.28 -10.77
CA GLY A 86 -7.46 -6.73 -11.04
C GLY A 86 -6.97 -7.50 -9.82
N ASN A 87 -5.89 -7.01 -9.19
CA ASN A 87 -5.37 -7.58 -7.94
C ASN A 87 -6.36 -7.41 -6.77
N PHE A 88 -6.99 -6.25 -6.62
CA PHE A 88 -8.03 -6.03 -5.61
C PHE A 88 -9.18 -7.03 -5.74
N ALA A 89 -9.71 -7.25 -6.96
CA ALA A 89 -10.78 -8.20 -7.19
C ALA A 89 -10.37 -9.64 -6.84
N ARG A 90 -9.16 -10.03 -7.22
CA ARG A 90 -8.57 -11.33 -6.88
C ARG A 90 -8.41 -11.51 -5.37
N LEU A 91 -7.83 -10.53 -4.68
CA LEU A 91 -7.64 -10.58 -3.23
C LEU A 91 -8.97 -10.65 -2.49
N ARG A 92 -9.96 -9.86 -2.91
CA ARG A 92 -11.32 -9.89 -2.36
C ARG A 92 -11.94 -11.29 -2.48
N SER A 93 -11.72 -12.00 -3.59
CA SER A 93 -12.20 -13.37 -3.76
C SER A 93 -11.53 -14.38 -2.82
N LEU A 94 -10.35 -14.06 -2.30
CA LEU A 94 -9.62 -14.83 -1.28
C LEU A 94 -9.94 -14.39 0.17
N GLY A 95 -10.88 -13.43 0.35
CA GLY A 95 -11.20 -12.88 1.65
C GLY A 95 -10.18 -11.87 2.18
N ILE A 96 -9.25 -11.42 1.34
CA ILE A 96 -8.24 -10.40 1.69
C ILE A 96 -8.74 -9.04 1.19
N THR A 97 -9.04 -8.14 2.12
CA THR A 97 -9.58 -6.81 1.81
C THR A 97 -8.65 -5.71 2.36
N PRO A 98 -8.57 -4.56 1.69
CA PRO A 98 -7.79 -3.44 2.20
C PRO A 98 -8.43 -2.91 3.49
N SER A 99 -7.61 -2.54 4.45
CA SER A 99 -8.01 -1.87 5.68
C SER A 99 -8.25 -0.36 5.48
N LEU A 100 -7.59 0.22 4.47
CA LEU A 100 -7.63 1.64 4.16
C LEU A 100 -7.37 1.83 2.67
N CYS A 101 -8.05 2.80 2.05
CA CYS A 101 -7.77 3.22 0.67
C CYS A 101 -7.72 4.74 0.59
N ILE A 102 -6.67 5.28 -0.03
CA ILE A 102 -6.42 6.71 -0.14
C ILE A 102 -5.97 7.04 -1.56
N ASP A 103 -6.53 8.10 -2.13
CA ASP A 103 -5.93 8.82 -3.24
C ASP A 103 -5.09 9.97 -2.68
N HIS A 104 -3.78 9.84 -2.78
CA HIS A 104 -2.80 10.82 -2.29
C HIS A 104 -2.59 12.00 -3.25
N GLY A 105 -3.31 12.05 -4.36
CA GLY A 105 -3.07 13.00 -5.43
C GLY A 105 -1.95 12.54 -6.38
N ILE A 106 -0.90 11.94 -5.85
CA ILE A 106 0.20 11.34 -6.62
C ILE A 106 -0.04 9.87 -6.94
N THR A 107 -0.71 9.14 -6.05
CA THR A 107 -0.99 7.70 -6.18
C THR A 107 -2.39 7.37 -5.74
N ILE A 108 -2.99 6.35 -6.34
CA ILE A 108 -4.15 5.64 -5.81
C ILE A 108 -3.62 4.43 -5.06
N SER A 109 -3.93 4.33 -3.77
CA SER A 109 -3.28 3.41 -2.83
C SER A 109 -4.30 2.61 -2.03
N MET A 110 -4.03 1.31 -1.87
CA MET A 110 -4.81 0.36 -1.06
C MET A 110 -3.89 -0.29 -0.04
N TYR A 111 -4.23 -0.19 1.23
CA TYR A 111 -3.42 -0.66 2.36
C TYR A 111 -3.96 -1.98 2.92
N TYR A 112 -3.09 -2.96 3.08
CA TYR A 112 -3.41 -4.29 3.59
C TYR A 112 -2.55 -4.61 4.81
N ALA A 113 -3.12 -5.29 5.79
CA ALA A 113 -2.36 -5.78 6.94
C ALA A 113 -1.95 -7.24 6.70
N ASP A 114 -0.66 -7.53 6.87
CA ASP A 114 -0.15 -8.90 6.86
C ASP A 114 -0.50 -9.65 8.16
N PRO A 115 -0.24 -10.97 8.29
CA PRO A 115 -0.55 -11.72 9.50
C PRO A 115 0.08 -11.19 10.79
N ASP A 116 1.21 -10.50 10.70
CA ASP A 116 1.86 -9.84 11.83
C ASP A 116 1.48 -8.35 11.97
N ARG A 117 0.45 -7.90 11.23
CA ARG A 117 -0.03 -6.52 11.20
C ARG A 117 0.99 -5.50 10.67
N ASN A 118 1.98 -5.92 9.85
CA ASN A 118 2.71 -4.95 9.05
C ASN A 118 1.80 -4.45 7.92
N VAL A 119 1.90 -3.16 7.65
CA VAL A 119 1.09 -2.55 6.59
C VAL A 119 1.83 -2.64 5.27
N VAL A 120 1.12 -3.09 4.25
CA VAL A 120 1.58 -3.14 2.86
C VAL A 120 0.66 -2.28 2.02
N GLU A 121 1.26 -1.34 1.30
CA GLU A 121 0.59 -0.49 0.33
C GLU A 121 0.72 -1.08 -1.07
N LEU A 122 -0.39 -1.20 -1.75
CA LEU A 122 -0.44 -1.50 -3.19
C LEU A 122 -0.93 -0.24 -3.89
N GLN A 123 -0.10 0.31 -4.78
CA GLN A 123 -0.37 1.62 -5.39
C GLN A 123 -0.21 1.63 -6.91
N VAL A 124 -0.73 2.67 -7.54
CA VAL A 124 -0.43 3.08 -8.92
C VAL A 124 -0.18 4.58 -8.95
N ASP A 125 0.86 5.02 -9.68
CA ASP A 125 1.16 6.44 -9.90
C ASP A 125 0.09 7.09 -10.80
N ASN A 126 -0.49 8.21 -10.37
CA ASN A 126 -1.54 8.93 -11.11
C ASN A 126 -1.02 9.62 -12.38
N PHE A 127 0.28 9.84 -12.47
CA PHE A 127 0.93 10.50 -13.62
C PHE A 127 1.56 9.51 -14.60
N HIS A 128 1.71 8.23 -14.20
CA HIS A 128 2.48 7.21 -14.93
C HIS A 128 3.91 7.68 -15.29
N ASP A 129 4.46 8.58 -14.48
CA ASP A 129 5.75 9.23 -14.70
C ASP A 129 6.26 9.82 -13.37
N TRP A 130 7.24 9.19 -12.77
CA TRP A 130 7.79 9.62 -11.48
C TRP A 130 8.40 11.03 -11.49
N ALA A 131 8.84 11.54 -12.64
CA ALA A 131 9.33 12.90 -12.74
C ALA A 131 8.17 13.90 -12.60
N LYS A 132 7.02 13.60 -13.23
CA LYS A 132 5.80 14.42 -13.13
C LYS A 132 5.19 14.34 -11.74
N SER A 133 5.05 13.16 -11.14
CA SER A 133 4.54 13.03 -9.78
C SER A 133 5.45 13.72 -8.76
N SER A 134 6.77 13.63 -8.94
CA SER A 134 7.74 14.35 -8.11
C SER A 134 7.66 15.88 -8.28
N GLU A 135 7.41 16.37 -9.49
CA GLU A 135 7.21 17.79 -9.75
C GLU A 135 5.91 18.28 -9.10
N TYR A 136 4.82 17.52 -9.24
CA TYR A 136 3.56 17.81 -8.57
C TYR A 136 3.72 17.89 -7.04
N MET A 137 4.41 16.94 -6.41
CA MET A 137 4.70 16.99 -4.97
C MET A 137 5.42 18.27 -4.55
N ARG A 138 6.35 18.78 -5.38
CA ARG A 138 7.14 19.97 -5.05
C ARG A 138 6.41 21.29 -5.27
N THR A 139 5.46 21.33 -6.21
CA THR A 139 4.93 22.60 -6.73
C THR A 139 3.42 22.77 -6.59
N ALA A 140 2.64 21.69 -6.49
CA ALA A 140 1.20 21.78 -6.44
C ALA A 140 0.69 22.29 -5.10
N ARG A 141 -0.11 23.33 -5.13
CA ARG A 141 -0.75 23.89 -3.93
C ARG A 141 -1.75 22.91 -3.32
N GLU A 142 -2.42 22.15 -4.16
CA GLU A 142 -3.38 21.11 -3.77
C GLU A 142 -2.70 20.03 -2.95
N PHE A 143 -1.52 19.57 -3.37
CA PHE A 143 -0.73 18.59 -2.62
C PHE A 143 -0.25 19.17 -1.28
N ALA A 144 0.27 20.40 -1.29
CA ALA A 144 0.71 21.06 -0.07
C ALA A 144 -0.44 21.30 0.94
N ALA A 145 -1.66 21.51 0.46
CA ALA A 145 -2.86 21.70 1.30
C ALA A 145 -3.37 20.37 1.90
N ASN A 146 -3.18 19.25 1.21
CA ASN A 146 -3.60 17.92 1.66
C ASN A 146 -2.63 16.82 1.19
N PRO A 147 -1.44 16.72 1.80
CA PRO A 147 -0.42 15.73 1.39
C PRO A 147 -0.80 14.28 1.74
N LEU A 148 -1.79 14.07 2.60
CA LEU A 148 -2.27 12.74 2.95
C LEU A 148 -3.41 12.24 2.02
N GLY A 149 -4.07 13.15 1.28
CA GLY A 149 -5.05 12.78 0.28
C GLY A 149 -6.47 12.56 0.80
N VAL A 150 -7.26 11.82 0.03
CA VAL A 150 -8.69 11.62 0.26
C VAL A 150 -9.01 10.14 0.34
N LEU A 151 -9.77 9.75 1.37
CA LEU A 151 -10.29 8.39 1.52
C LEU A 151 -11.22 8.01 0.37
N PHE A 152 -11.14 6.77 -0.09
CA PHE A 152 -12.13 6.21 -1.00
C PHE A 152 -12.56 4.80 -0.62
N ASP A 153 -13.76 4.41 -1.05
CA ASP A 153 -14.28 3.05 -0.95
C ASP A 153 -13.82 2.23 -2.16
N ALA A 154 -13.02 1.18 -1.91
CA ALA A 154 -12.45 0.35 -2.96
C ALA A 154 -13.51 -0.39 -3.79
N GLY A 155 -14.63 -0.79 -3.18
CA GLY A 155 -15.74 -1.45 -3.88
C GLY A 155 -16.42 -0.50 -4.86
N ARG A 156 -16.80 0.69 -4.41
CA ARG A 156 -17.40 1.74 -5.25
C ARG A 156 -16.47 2.17 -6.38
N ALA A 157 -15.18 2.34 -6.07
CA ALA A 157 -14.17 2.69 -7.07
C ALA A 157 -14.01 1.59 -8.13
N TYR A 158 -13.95 0.34 -7.69
CA TYR A 158 -13.88 -0.82 -8.58
C TYR A 158 -15.14 -0.94 -9.46
N ASP A 159 -16.33 -0.75 -8.90
CA ASP A 159 -17.59 -0.81 -9.66
C ASP A 159 -17.66 0.32 -10.70
N ALA A 160 -17.22 1.52 -10.36
CA ALA A 160 -17.12 2.64 -11.29
C ALA A 160 -16.07 2.38 -12.42
N PHE A 161 -14.94 1.77 -12.07
CA PHE A 161 -13.94 1.29 -13.02
C PHE A 161 -14.55 0.26 -14.00
N LYS A 162 -15.27 -0.75 -13.48
CA LYS A 162 -15.96 -1.76 -14.30
C LYS A 162 -17.06 -1.18 -15.17
N ALA A 163 -17.65 -0.05 -14.77
CA ALA A 163 -18.59 0.71 -15.57
C ALA A 163 -17.95 1.58 -16.66
N GLY A 164 -16.61 1.51 -16.81
CA GLY A 164 -15.85 2.18 -17.87
C GLY A 164 -15.30 3.56 -17.51
N LYS A 165 -15.28 3.94 -16.23
CA LYS A 165 -14.58 5.15 -15.80
C LYS A 165 -13.08 5.02 -16.03
N THR A 166 -12.48 6.05 -16.63
CA THR A 166 -11.03 6.13 -16.84
C THR A 166 -10.28 6.39 -15.51
N HIS A 167 -8.96 6.15 -15.51
CA HIS A 167 -8.09 6.47 -14.37
C HIS A 167 -8.27 7.94 -13.93
N GLU A 168 -8.20 8.87 -14.88
CA GLU A 168 -8.34 10.30 -14.60
C GLU A 168 -9.73 10.68 -14.02
N GLU A 169 -10.80 10.06 -14.53
CA GLU A 169 -12.16 10.29 -14.00
C GLU A 169 -12.32 9.75 -12.57
N LEU A 170 -11.71 8.61 -12.27
CA LEU A 170 -11.71 8.02 -10.94
C LEU A 170 -10.90 8.85 -9.96
N HIS A 171 -9.68 9.23 -10.34
CA HIS A 171 -8.83 10.13 -9.55
C HIS A 171 -9.58 11.43 -9.22
N ARG A 172 -10.18 12.10 -10.20
CA ARG A 172 -10.98 13.30 -9.95
C ARG A 172 -12.16 13.06 -9.00
N ALA A 173 -12.86 11.94 -9.15
CA ALA A 173 -14.00 11.60 -8.28
C ALA A 173 -13.56 11.31 -6.84
N MET A 174 -12.43 10.60 -6.65
CA MET A 174 -11.83 10.34 -5.35
C MET A 174 -11.41 11.64 -4.67
N MET A 175 -10.61 12.46 -5.35
CA MET A 175 -10.12 13.75 -4.82
C MET A 175 -11.26 14.73 -4.51
N ALA A 176 -12.38 14.68 -5.25
CA ALA A 176 -13.60 15.44 -4.94
C ALA A 176 -14.45 14.86 -3.80
N GLY A 177 -14.06 13.70 -3.23
CA GLY A 177 -14.80 13.05 -2.15
C GLY A 177 -16.08 12.33 -2.58
N HIS A 178 -16.28 12.07 -3.87
CA HIS A 178 -17.49 11.40 -4.35
C HIS A 178 -17.52 9.89 -4.06
N LEU A 179 -16.38 9.32 -3.71
CA LEU A 179 -16.20 7.88 -3.45
C LEU A 179 -15.80 7.61 -1.99
N VAL A 180 -15.97 8.56 -1.09
CA VAL A 180 -15.68 8.39 0.35
C VAL A 180 -16.56 7.27 0.94
N PRO A 181 -16.00 6.37 1.78
CA PRO A 181 -16.79 5.33 2.44
C PRO A 181 -17.82 5.93 3.40
N ASP A 182 -19.01 5.30 3.53
CA ASP A 182 -20.06 5.74 4.44
C ASP A 182 -19.63 5.69 5.91
N ALA A 183 -18.77 4.71 6.25
CA ALA A 183 -18.14 4.58 7.55
C ALA A 183 -16.62 4.53 7.33
N PRO A 184 -15.92 5.65 7.47
CA PRO A 184 -14.47 5.64 7.34
C PRO A 184 -13.85 4.72 8.41
N PRO A 185 -12.79 3.95 8.07
CA PRO A 185 -12.11 3.11 9.04
C PRO A 185 -11.54 3.97 10.18
N PRO A 186 -11.38 3.41 11.38
CA PRO A 186 -10.68 4.10 12.46
C PRO A 186 -9.25 4.42 12.01
N LEU A 187 -8.92 5.69 11.99
CA LEU A 187 -7.60 6.19 11.60
C LEU A 187 -6.68 6.12 12.82
N VAL A 188 -6.10 4.97 13.05
CA VAL A 188 -5.14 4.78 14.14
C VAL A 188 -3.82 5.44 13.75
N GLY A 189 -3.27 6.26 14.64
CA GLY A 189 -1.93 6.84 14.48
C GLY A 189 -1.83 8.13 13.66
N LEU A 190 -2.94 8.69 13.17
CA LEU A 190 -2.88 10.00 12.55
C LEU A 190 -2.79 11.12 13.61
N PRO A 191 -1.93 12.13 13.41
CA PRO A 191 -1.83 13.26 14.33
C PRO A 191 -3.17 14.01 14.46
N PRO A 192 -3.46 14.60 15.63
CA PRO A 192 -4.65 15.44 15.80
C PRO A 192 -4.69 16.56 14.74
N GLY A 193 -5.83 16.72 14.08
CA GLY A 193 -6.03 17.75 13.04
C GLY A 193 -5.69 17.32 11.62
N VAL A 194 -5.10 16.15 11.42
CA VAL A 194 -4.94 15.57 10.08
C VAL A 194 -6.30 15.14 9.55
N ARG A 195 -6.62 15.55 8.33
CA ARG A 195 -7.87 15.21 7.64
C ARG A 195 -7.56 14.39 6.41
N LEU A 196 -8.23 13.26 6.27
CA LEU A 196 -8.29 12.48 5.03
C LEU A 196 -9.62 12.80 4.34
N GLY A 197 -9.68 13.93 3.69
CA GLY A 197 -10.89 14.38 2.99
C GLY A 197 -10.57 15.42 1.93
N PRO A 198 -11.53 15.76 1.06
CA PRO A 198 -11.33 16.76 0.04
C PRO A 198 -10.88 18.10 0.68
N PRO A 199 -10.05 18.90 -0.02
CA PRO A 199 -9.66 20.21 0.47
C PRO A 199 -10.92 21.06 0.75
N PRO A 200 -10.89 21.95 1.74
CA PRO A 200 -12.00 22.87 1.96
C PRO A 200 -12.24 23.71 0.70
N SER A 201 -13.50 23.84 0.35
CA SER A 201 -13.98 24.67 -0.78
C SER A 201 -13.64 26.15 -0.59
#